data_26ae74c4fc80bb2d9e14e848da4725b7
#
_entry.id   26ae74c4fc80bb2d9e14e848da4725b7
#
_cell.length_a   1.000
_cell.length_b   1.000
_cell.length_c   1.000
_cell.angle_alpha   90.00
_cell.angle_beta   90.00
_cell.angle_gamma   90.00
#
_symmetry.space_group_name_H-M   'P 1'
#
loop_
_entity.id
_entity.type
_entity.pdbx_description
1 polymer ?
#
loop_
_entity_poly.entity_id
_entity_poly.type
_entity_poly.pdbx_seq_one_letter_code
_entity_poly.pdbx_strand_id
1 'polypeptide(L)'
;MLFICLEIFFLDDQLFFFFIYCKNQEKGEFRMLVTKPYIRENAVEYARKFAFSQNPNFVSFAGIGGNCTNFVSQCIYAGSCEMNYTPTFGWYFISLNERSPSWTGVEYFYNFMIENTGVGPFGRVCNRDELEIGDVIQLANNEDGYYHTLLVVGFDGEDVLVAAQTDDAYARPLSTYTYDYDRFIKILAVRFEAPETNDCFKKLMG
;
A
#
# COMPACT_ATOMS: atom_id res chain seq x y z
N MET A 1 -2.37 -12.74 -29.73
CA MET A 1 -1.89 -12.52 -28.35
C MET A 1 -2.72 -13.43 -27.48
N LEU A 2 -2.20 -14.60 -27.11
CA LEU A 2 -2.95 -15.65 -26.41
C LEU A 2 -2.48 -15.64 -24.95
N PHE A 3 -3.34 -15.23 -24.03
CA PHE A 3 -3.11 -15.38 -22.60
C PHE A 3 -3.61 -16.76 -22.19
N ILE A 4 -2.73 -17.62 -21.70
CA ILE A 4 -3.13 -18.89 -21.07
C ILE A 4 -2.90 -18.70 -19.58
N CYS A 5 -4.00 -18.50 -18.82
CA CYS A 5 -4.00 -18.69 -17.38
C CYS A 5 -4.25 -20.18 -17.09
N LEU A 6 -3.32 -20.83 -16.41
CA LEU A 6 -3.53 -22.18 -15.87
C LEU A 6 -3.65 -22.04 -14.35
N GLU A 7 -4.85 -22.24 -13.82
CA GLU A 7 -5.09 -22.39 -12.39
C GLU A 7 -4.89 -23.85 -12.02
N ILE A 8 -3.98 -24.13 -11.08
CA ILE A 8 -3.82 -25.47 -10.50
C ILE A 8 -4.24 -25.38 -9.03
N PHE A 9 -5.32 -26.05 -8.69
CA PHE A 9 -5.80 -26.21 -7.32
C PHE A 9 -5.15 -27.44 -6.68
N PHE A 10 -4.56 -27.28 -5.49
CA PHE A 10 -4.29 -28.37 -4.56
C PHE A 10 -4.97 -28.06 -3.22
N LEU A 11 -5.80 -29.00 -2.77
CA LEU A 11 -6.44 -29.01 -1.46
C LEU A 11 -5.65 -29.98 -0.58
N ASP A 12 -5.03 -29.49 0.49
CA ASP A 12 -4.93 -30.03 1.84
C ASP A 12 -3.93 -29.21 2.68
N ASP A 13 -4.41 -28.70 3.79
CA ASP A 13 -3.73 -28.09 4.95
C ASP A 13 -2.23 -27.79 4.85
N GLN A 14 -1.85 -26.67 4.23
CA GLN A 14 -0.77 -25.75 4.58
C GLN A 14 -0.32 -24.89 3.37
N LEU A 15 -0.26 -23.58 3.57
CA LEU A 15 0.35 -22.56 2.69
C LEU A 15 -0.08 -22.58 1.20
N PHE A 16 -1.08 -21.80 0.86
CA PHE A 16 -1.49 -21.61 -0.53
C PHE A 16 -0.52 -20.70 -1.27
N PHE A 17 0.21 -21.22 -2.25
CA PHE A 17 0.90 -20.45 -3.27
C PHE A 17 0.05 -20.41 -4.53
N PHE A 18 -0.43 -19.22 -4.92
CA PHE A 18 -1.07 -19.04 -6.23
C PHE A 18 0.01 -18.64 -7.23
N PHE A 19 0.12 -19.37 -8.34
CA PHE A 19 1.04 -19.07 -9.44
C PHE A 19 0.24 -18.47 -10.61
N ILE A 20 0.57 -17.25 -11.02
CA ILE A 20 0.06 -16.63 -12.24
C ILE A 20 1.24 -16.43 -13.19
N TYR A 21 1.16 -16.97 -14.41
CA TYR A 21 2.20 -16.82 -15.42
C TYR A 21 1.92 -15.58 -16.29
N CYS A 22 2.83 -14.60 -16.27
CA CYS A 22 2.84 -13.51 -17.25
C CYS A 22 4.08 -13.63 -18.16
N LYS A 23 3.87 -13.59 -19.48
CA LYS A 23 4.94 -13.62 -20.46
C LYS A 23 5.34 -12.19 -20.83
N ASN A 24 6.55 -11.76 -20.45
CA ASN A 24 7.13 -10.51 -20.93
C ASN A 24 8.01 -10.81 -22.15
N GLN A 25 7.73 -10.20 -23.32
CA GLN A 25 8.25 -10.63 -24.63
C GLN A 25 9.66 -10.16 -24.97
N GLU A 26 10.40 -9.44 -24.10
CA GLU A 26 11.66 -8.86 -24.54
C GLU A 26 12.95 -9.64 -24.22
N LYS A 27 12.94 -10.71 -23.40
CA LYS A 27 14.17 -11.50 -23.12
C LYS A 27 14.01 -13.01 -22.93
N GLY A 28 12.87 -13.62 -23.23
CA GLY A 28 12.76 -15.09 -23.13
C GLY A 28 12.83 -15.67 -21.70
N GLU A 29 12.99 -14.86 -20.66
CA GLU A 29 12.93 -15.28 -19.25
C GLU A 29 11.47 -15.33 -18.80
N PHE A 30 11.03 -16.50 -18.38
CA PHE A 30 9.78 -16.67 -17.67
C PHE A 30 9.98 -16.19 -16.23
N ARG A 31 9.48 -15.00 -15.91
CA ARG A 31 9.40 -14.53 -14.53
C ARG A 31 8.05 -14.93 -13.96
N MET A 32 8.10 -15.66 -12.86
CA MET A 32 6.91 -16.14 -12.19
C MET A 32 6.48 -15.11 -11.15
N LEU A 33 5.24 -14.62 -11.27
CA LEU A 33 4.65 -13.75 -10.28
C LEU A 33 4.17 -14.60 -9.09
N VAL A 34 4.75 -14.36 -7.93
CA VAL A 34 4.50 -15.10 -6.69
C VAL A 34 3.90 -14.16 -5.66
N THR A 35 3.03 -14.67 -4.80
CA THR A 35 2.43 -13.90 -3.71
C THR A 35 3.13 -14.20 -2.39
N LYS A 36 3.44 -13.15 -1.62
CA LYS A 36 3.96 -13.22 -0.25
C LYS A 36 3.07 -12.43 0.70
N PRO A 37 3.11 -12.72 2.02
CA PRO A 37 2.41 -11.94 3.02
C PRO A 37 2.82 -10.46 3.01
N TYR A 38 1.87 -9.58 3.25
CA TYR A 38 2.11 -8.20 3.65
C TYR A 38 2.39 -8.17 5.17
N ILE A 39 3.55 -7.65 5.57
CA ILE A 39 3.98 -7.60 6.98
C ILE A 39 3.40 -6.33 7.62
N ARG A 40 2.22 -6.45 8.20
CA ARG A 40 1.44 -5.36 8.78
C ARG A 40 2.18 -4.63 9.89
N GLU A 41 2.88 -5.38 10.73
CA GLU A 41 3.67 -4.87 11.86
C GLU A 41 4.77 -3.92 11.38
N ASN A 42 5.43 -4.23 10.25
CA ASN A 42 6.46 -3.36 9.67
C ASN A 42 5.88 -2.02 9.22
N ALA A 43 4.69 -2.01 8.63
CA ALA A 43 4.00 -0.79 8.22
C ALA A 43 3.64 0.09 9.43
N VAL A 44 3.12 -0.53 10.50
CA VAL A 44 2.77 0.17 11.75
C VAL A 44 4.02 0.69 12.46
N GLU A 45 5.09 -0.09 12.51
CA GLU A 45 6.35 0.34 13.12
C GLU A 45 7.00 1.50 12.34
N TYR A 46 6.93 1.45 11.01
CA TYR A 46 7.33 2.58 10.18
C TYR A 46 6.51 3.83 10.50
N ALA A 47 5.18 3.71 10.56
CA ALA A 47 4.29 4.80 10.90
C ALA A 47 4.62 5.37 12.29
N ARG A 48 4.85 4.52 13.31
CA ARG A 48 5.22 4.95 14.65
C ARG A 48 6.52 5.76 14.68
N LYS A 49 7.51 5.37 13.86
CA LYS A 49 8.79 6.07 13.79
C LYS A 49 8.70 7.42 13.08
N PHE A 50 7.93 7.49 11.99
CA PHE A 50 7.99 8.61 11.07
C PHE A 50 6.72 9.47 11.00
N ALA A 51 5.68 9.21 11.82
CA ALA A 51 4.47 10.02 11.81
C ALA A 51 4.72 11.52 12.08
N PHE A 52 5.71 11.83 12.91
CA PHE A 52 6.08 13.20 13.31
C PHE A 52 7.45 13.64 12.76
N SER A 53 8.02 12.89 11.82
CA SER A 53 9.34 13.19 11.26
C SER A 53 9.46 12.72 9.82
N GLN A 54 10.36 13.35 9.06
CA GLN A 54 10.65 12.96 7.69
C GLN A 54 11.65 11.80 7.66
N ASN A 55 11.34 10.73 6.92
CA ASN A 55 12.35 9.75 6.55
C ASN A 55 13.26 10.35 5.46
N PRO A 56 14.60 10.40 5.65
CA PRO A 56 15.52 11.02 4.72
C PRO A 56 15.59 10.35 3.34
N ASN A 57 15.09 9.12 3.21
CA ASN A 57 15.04 8.41 1.93
C ASN A 57 13.91 8.88 1.00
N PHE A 58 12.98 9.70 1.51
CA PHE A 58 11.84 10.19 0.75
C PHE A 58 11.74 11.72 0.82
N VAL A 59 11.07 12.29 -0.16
CA VAL A 59 10.79 13.74 -0.20
C VAL A 59 9.43 14.00 0.44
N SER A 60 9.33 15.06 1.25
CA SER A 60 8.04 15.55 1.75
C SER A 60 7.31 16.37 0.68
N PHE A 61 6.01 16.13 0.54
CA PHE A 61 5.11 16.91 -0.30
C PHE A 61 4.24 17.90 0.50
N ALA A 62 4.56 18.10 1.79
CA ALA A 62 3.93 19.12 2.61
C ALA A 62 4.07 20.50 1.93
N GLY A 63 2.95 21.20 1.74
CA GLY A 63 2.93 22.48 1.02
C GLY A 63 2.86 22.38 -0.53
N ILE A 64 2.89 21.17 -1.10
CA ILE A 64 2.78 20.92 -2.56
C ILE A 64 1.62 19.93 -2.84
N GLY A 65 0.49 20.05 -2.15
CA GLY A 65 -0.67 19.17 -2.35
C GLY A 65 -0.89 18.14 -1.23
N GLY A 66 -0.09 18.15 -0.16
CA GLY A 66 -0.23 17.26 0.99
C GLY A 66 0.68 16.05 0.95
N ASN A 67 0.94 15.47 2.12
CA ASN A 67 1.89 14.38 2.33
C ASN A 67 1.23 13.06 2.78
N CYS A 68 -0.08 13.04 2.95
CA CYS A 68 -0.81 11.91 3.53
C CYS A 68 -0.62 10.61 2.75
N THR A 69 -0.88 10.62 1.44
CA THR A 69 -0.74 9.43 0.60
C THR A 69 0.73 9.02 0.43
N ASN A 70 1.65 10.01 0.31
CA ASN A 70 3.08 9.73 0.29
C ASN A 70 3.56 9.00 1.56
N PHE A 71 3.09 9.44 2.73
CA PHE A 71 3.42 8.80 4.01
C PHE A 71 2.84 7.38 4.10
N VAL A 72 1.55 7.20 3.76
CA VAL A 72 0.92 5.89 3.79
C VAL A 72 1.58 4.94 2.77
N SER A 73 1.96 5.44 1.59
CA SER A 73 2.74 4.66 0.61
C SER A 73 4.07 4.18 1.19
N GLN A 74 4.78 5.00 1.94
CA GLN A 74 6.01 4.60 2.63
C GLN A 74 5.75 3.51 3.68
N CYS A 75 4.66 3.63 4.46
CA CYS A 75 4.26 2.61 5.42
C CYS A 75 3.95 1.27 4.75
N ILE A 76 3.16 1.30 3.67
CA ILE A 76 2.84 0.10 2.88
C ILE A 76 4.12 -0.50 2.28
N TYR A 77 5.04 0.33 1.79
CA TYR A 77 6.32 -0.16 1.27
C TYR A 77 7.17 -0.83 2.36
N ALA A 78 7.16 -0.32 3.58
CA ALA A 78 7.85 -0.97 4.71
C ALA A 78 7.32 -2.38 5.00
N GLY A 79 6.01 -2.61 4.80
CA GLY A 79 5.38 -3.93 4.97
C GLY A 79 5.43 -4.84 3.73
N SER A 80 5.61 -4.27 2.54
CA SER A 80 5.59 -5.02 1.27
C SER A 80 7.00 -5.28 0.70
N CYS A 81 7.90 -4.32 0.83
CA CYS A 81 9.21 -4.25 0.20
C CYS A 81 9.21 -4.41 -1.33
N GLU A 82 8.07 -4.18 -1.96
CA GLU A 82 7.92 -4.25 -3.42
C GLU A 82 7.27 -2.97 -3.94
N MET A 83 7.84 -2.42 -4.99
CA MET A 83 7.27 -1.33 -5.78
C MET A 83 6.91 -1.84 -7.17
N ASN A 84 5.88 -1.27 -7.77
CA ASN A 84 5.51 -1.53 -9.16
C ASN A 84 6.01 -0.39 -10.05
N TYR A 85 7.07 -0.64 -10.82
CA TYR A 85 7.69 0.36 -11.69
C TYR A 85 7.02 0.51 -13.06
N THR A 86 5.81 0.02 -13.25
CA THR A 86 5.05 0.26 -14.49
C THR A 86 4.85 1.77 -14.66
N PRO A 87 5.32 2.37 -15.76
CA PRO A 87 5.19 3.81 -15.98
C PRO A 87 3.72 4.25 -15.88
N THR A 88 3.46 5.38 -15.21
CA THR A 88 2.14 5.99 -14.98
C THR A 88 1.20 5.19 -14.09
N PHE A 89 1.02 3.90 -14.35
CA PHE A 89 0.04 3.02 -13.69
C PHE A 89 0.62 2.18 -12.54
N GLY A 90 1.94 2.23 -12.32
CA GLY A 90 2.59 1.55 -11.21
C GLY A 90 2.43 2.30 -9.88
N TRP A 91 3.14 1.81 -8.88
CA TRP A 91 3.20 2.41 -7.54
C TRP A 91 4.65 2.38 -7.05
N TYR A 92 5.34 3.50 -7.22
CA TYR A 92 6.77 3.61 -6.92
C TYR A 92 7.20 5.05 -6.61
N PHE A 93 8.34 5.18 -5.93
CA PHE A 93 9.06 6.40 -5.68
C PHE A 93 10.56 6.17 -5.90
N ILE A 94 11.17 6.96 -6.76
CA ILE A 94 12.62 6.99 -6.99
C ILE A 94 13.16 8.36 -6.56
N SER A 95 12.50 9.43 -6.97
CA SER A 95 12.87 10.81 -6.65
C SER A 95 11.66 11.75 -6.71
N LEU A 96 11.87 13.02 -6.36
CA LEU A 96 10.83 14.06 -6.50
C LEU A 96 10.22 14.10 -7.90
N ASN A 97 11.02 13.94 -8.93
CA ASN A 97 10.58 14.04 -10.32
C ASN A 97 10.29 12.66 -10.97
N GLU A 98 10.60 11.59 -10.27
CA GLU A 98 10.45 10.22 -10.78
C GLU A 98 9.70 9.37 -9.75
N ARG A 99 8.40 9.44 -9.82
CA ARG A 99 7.44 8.67 -9.04
C ARG A 99 6.15 8.48 -9.81
N SER A 100 5.38 7.46 -9.43
CA SER A 100 4.04 7.29 -9.99
C SER A 100 3.01 8.21 -9.32
N PRO A 101 1.94 8.60 -10.03
CA PRO A 101 0.82 9.34 -9.43
C PRO A 101 0.20 8.61 -8.23
N SER A 102 0.17 7.28 -8.26
CA SER A 102 -0.38 6.43 -7.20
C SER A 102 0.41 6.47 -5.88
N TRP A 103 1.69 6.89 -5.92
CA TRP A 103 2.49 7.06 -4.71
C TRP A 103 2.05 8.26 -3.85
N THR A 104 1.52 9.31 -4.47
CA THR A 104 1.20 10.58 -3.79
C THR A 104 -0.25 11.02 -3.90
N GLY A 105 -1.03 10.50 -4.84
CA GLY A 105 -2.40 10.93 -5.10
C GLY A 105 -3.42 9.96 -4.53
N VAL A 106 -4.42 10.48 -3.80
CA VAL A 106 -5.43 9.72 -3.05
C VAL A 106 -6.20 8.74 -3.95
N GLU A 107 -6.78 9.23 -5.06
CA GLU A 107 -7.54 8.40 -6.00
C GLU A 107 -6.65 7.43 -6.79
N TYR A 108 -5.45 7.88 -7.20
CA TYR A 108 -4.52 7.01 -7.92
C TYR A 108 -4.00 5.87 -7.05
N PHE A 109 -3.77 6.13 -5.75
CA PHE A 109 -3.42 5.10 -4.77
C PHE A 109 -4.53 4.06 -4.63
N TYR A 110 -5.78 4.51 -4.46
CA TYR A 110 -6.94 3.62 -4.39
C TYR A 110 -7.03 2.73 -5.62
N ASN A 111 -7.04 3.33 -6.80
CA ASN A 111 -7.15 2.58 -8.06
C ASN A 111 -6.03 1.54 -8.19
N PHE A 112 -4.78 1.92 -7.85
CA PHE A 112 -3.68 0.97 -7.86
C PHE A 112 -3.92 -0.19 -6.90
N MET A 113 -4.25 0.07 -5.64
CA MET A 113 -4.42 -0.99 -4.63
C MET A 113 -5.54 -1.97 -4.98
N ILE A 114 -6.62 -1.50 -5.60
CA ILE A 114 -7.77 -2.34 -5.94
C ILE A 114 -7.58 -3.09 -7.27
N GLU A 115 -6.90 -2.49 -8.24
CA GLU A 115 -6.80 -3.02 -9.60
C GLU A 115 -5.46 -3.73 -9.88
N ASN A 116 -4.46 -3.64 -8.98
CA ASN A 116 -3.14 -4.20 -9.22
C ASN A 116 -3.20 -5.73 -9.38
N THR A 117 -2.86 -6.21 -10.56
CA THR A 117 -2.68 -7.64 -10.87
C THR A 117 -1.22 -8.01 -11.10
N GLY A 118 -0.31 -7.01 -11.10
CA GLY A 118 1.14 -7.15 -11.28
C GLY A 118 1.91 -7.18 -9.96
N VAL A 119 3.19 -6.84 -10.03
CA VAL A 119 4.09 -6.70 -8.87
C VAL A 119 3.58 -5.63 -7.92
N GLY A 120 3.86 -5.79 -6.62
CA GLY A 120 3.52 -4.85 -5.55
C GLY A 120 2.34 -5.29 -4.68
N PRO A 121 1.98 -4.46 -3.69
CA PRO A 121 0.82 -4.70 -2.84
C PRO A 121 -0.48 -4.62 -3.62
N PHE A 122 -1.50 -5.35 -3.14
CA PHE A 122 -2.85 -5.28 -3.66
C PHE A 122 -3.87 -5.47 -2.54
N GLY A 123 -5.06 -4.98 -2.75
CA GLY A 123 -6.10 -4.99 -1.74
C GLY A 123 -7.50 -5.10 -2.33
N ARG A 124 -8.47 -4.91 -1.46
CA ARG A 124 -9.89 -4.82 -1.81
C ARG A 124 -10.59 -3.77 -0.95
N VAL A 125 -11.71 -3.29 -1.40
CA VAL A 125 -12.63 -2.56 -0.54
C VAL A 125 -13.18 -3.51 0.52
N CYS A 126 -13.33 -3.04 1.75
CA CYS A 126 -13.87 -3.81 2.86
C CYS A 126 -14.83 -2.97 3.70
N ASN A 127 -15.50 -3.61 4.66
CA ASN A 127 -16.27 -2.92 5.68
C ASN A 127 -15.35 -2.54 6.85
N ARG A 128 -15.82 -1.63 7.71
CA ARG A 128 -15.07 -1.16 8.88
C ARG A 128 -14.68 -2.27 9.85
N ASP A 129 -15.55 -3.24 10.05
CA ASP A 129 -15.36 -4.40 10.92
C ASP A 129 -14.34 -5.43 10.41
N GLU A 130 -13.95 -5.32 9.14
CA GLU A 130 -12.91 -6.15 8.53
C GLU A 130 -11.51 -5.54 8.61
N LEU A 131 -11.39 -4.29 9.10
CA LEU A 131 -10.11 -3.60 9.19
C LEU A 131 -9.14 -4.29 10.15
N GLU A 132 -7.88 -4.28 9.75
CA GLU A 132 -6.74 -4.74 10.56
C GLU A 132 -5.66 -3.64 10.60
N ILE A 133 -4.73 -3.71 11.54
CA ILE A 133 -3.56 -2.82 11.51
C ILE A 133 -2.84 -2.93 10.16
N GLY A 134 -2.34 -1.81 9.66
CA GLY A 134 -1.68 -1.75 8.35
C GLY A 134 -2.64 -1.62 7.17
N ASP A 135 -3.96 -1.65 7.39
CA ASP A 135 -4.95 -1.30 6.36
C ASP A 135 -5.08 0.21 6.19
N VAL A 136 -5.80 0.64 5.18
CA VAL A 136 -5.88 2.05 4.80
C VAL A 136 -7.32 2.57 4.87
N ILE A 137 -7.46 3.79 5.38
CA ILE A 137 -8.73 4.55 5.35
C ILE A 137 -8.52 5.79 4.50
N GLN A 138 -9.48 6.10 3.64
CA GLN A 138 -9.49 7.36 2.92
C GLN A 138 -10.73 8.15 3.28
N LEU A 139 -10.53 9.44 3.59
CA LEU A 139 -11.58 10.37 3.97
C LEU A 139 -11.93 11.28 2.80
N ALA A 140 -13.21 11.63 2.72
CA ALA A 140 -13.77 12.48 1.68
C ALA A 140 -14.67 13.57 2.25
N ASN A 141 -14.81 14.65 1.51
CA ASN A 141 -15.85 15.67 1.68
C ASN A 141 -16.71 15.80 0.42
N ASN A 142 -17.84 16.49 0.55
CA ASN A 142 -18.78 16.66 -0.56
C ASN A 142 -18.28 17.60 -1.68
N GLU A 143 -17.25 18.41 -1.42
CA GLU A 143 -16.72 19.39 -2.38
C GLU A 143 -15.60 18.80 -3.23
N ASP A 144 -14.62 18.12 -2.59
CA ASP A 144 -13.37 17.69 -3.24
C ASP A 144 -13.33 16.18 -3.51
N GLY A 145 -14.26 15.40 -2.95
CA GLY A 145 -14.21 13.95 -2.96
C GLY A 145 -13.16 13.42 -1.95
N TYR A 146 -12.45 12.34 -2.30
CA TYR A 146 -11.44 11.76 -1.42
C TYR A 146 -10.16 12.61 -1.41
N TYR A 147 -9.84 13.17 -0.25
CA TYR A 147 -8.74 14.12 -0.08
C TYR A 147 -7.65 13.67 0.90
N HIS A 148 -7.90 12.67 1.75
CA HIS A 148 -6.97 12.27 2.82
C HIS A 148 -6.79 10.76 2.88
N THR A 149 -5.57 10.30 3.18
CA THR A 149 -5.22 8.88 3.30
C THR A 149 -4.58 8.63 4.66
N LEU A 150 -5.07 7.64 5.40
CA LEU A 150 -4.70 7.28 6.76
C LEU A 150 -4.28 5.81 6.81
N LEU A 151 -3.29 5.48 7.66
CA LEU A 151 -2.93 4.11 7.98
C LEU A 151 -3.58 3.68 9.30
N VAL A 152 -4.21 2.53 9.35
CA VAL A 152 -4.71 1.93 10.60
C VAL A 152 -3.54 1.42 11.42
N VAL A 153 -3.40 1.87 12.67
CA VAL A 153 -2.30 1.49 13.57
C VAL A 153 -2.75 0.80 14.85
N GLY A 154 -4.06 0.76 15.11
CA GLY A 154 -4.63 0.11 16.29
C GLY A 154 -6.12 0.31 16.41
N PHE A 155 -6.66 -0.15 17.52
CA PHE A 155 -8.08 -0.02 17.89
C PHE A 155 -8.18 0.32 19.37
N ASP A 156 -9.16 1.15 19.74
CA ASP A 156 -9.51 1.49 21.11
C ASP A 156 -11.04 1.35 21.27
N GLY A 157 -11.48 0.20 21.78
CA GLY A 157 -12.89 -0.19 21.78
C GLY A 157 -13.42 -0.28 20.34
N GLU A 158 -14.44 0.53 20.03
CA GLU A 158 -15.04 0.60 18.69
C GLU A 158 -14.35 1.63 17.77
N ASP A 159 -13.40 2.41 18.31
CA ASP A 159 -12.71 3.42 17.49
C ASP A 159 -11.46 2.84 16.83
N VAL A 160 -11.16 3.37 15.64
CA VAL A 160 -9.97 3.01 14.86
C VAL A 160 -8.90 4.06 15.11
N LEU A 161 -7.71 3.61 15.51
CA LEU A 161 -6.56 4.48 15.71
C LEU A 161 -5.74 4.55 14.42
N VAL A 162 -5.45 5.77 13.96
CA VAL A 162 -4.79 6.00 12.69
C VAL A 162 -3.51 6.83 12.81
N ALA A 163 -2.65 6.69 11.79
CA ALA A 163 -1.49 7.55 11.58
C ALA A 163 -1.59 8.26 10.23
N ALA A 164 -1.11 9.50 10.19
CA ALA A 164 -1.07 10.34 8.99
C ALA A 164 0.05 11.36 9.04
N GLN A 165 0.42 11.90 7.87
CA GLN A 165 1.13 13.18 7.72
C GLN A 165 0.25 14.14 6.92
N THR A 166 0.51 15.45 7.04
CA THR A 166 -0.44 16.55 6.82
C THR A 166 -1.53 16.46 7.91
N ASP A 167 -1.42 17.24 8.97
CA ASP A 167 -1.99 17.01 10.30
C ASP A 167 -1.38 15.79 10.97
N ASP A 168 -0.08 15.86 11.21
CA ASP A 168 0.75 14.77 11.71
C ASP A 168 0.12 14.10 12.93
N ALA A 169 -0.11 12.79 12.83
CA ALA A 169 -0.80 12.01 13.85
C ALA A 169 -0.26 10.58 13.93
N TYR A 170 -0.20 10.06 15.16
CA TYR A 170 -0.01 8.64 15.45
C TYR A 170 -0.96 8.20 16.56
N ALA A 171 -1.66 7.10 16.34
CA ALA A 171 -2.69 6.58 17.23
C ALA A 171 -3.81 7.61 17.54
N ARG A 172 -4.13 8.47 16.57
CA ARG A 172 -5.23 9.41 16.66
C ARG A 172 -6.56 8.70 16.40
N PRO A 173 -7.58 8.83 17.26
CA PRO A 173 -8.89 8.24 17.04
C PRO A 173 -9.54 8.80 15.76
N LEU A 174 -10.05 7.91 14.90
CA LEU A 174 -10.74 8.29 13.66
C LEU A 174 -11.96 9.17 13.92
N SER A 175 -12.65 8.95 15.01
CA SER A 175 -13.79 9.76 15.46
C SER A 175 -13.48 11.24 15.69
N THR A 176 -12.20 11.62 15.78
CA THR A 176 -11.76 13.03 15.95
C THR A 176 -11.57 13.77 14.62
N TYR A 177 -11.70 13.07 13.48
CA TYR A 177 -11.66 13.69 12.17
C TYR A 177 -13.05 14.17 11.74
N THR A 178 -13.11 15.26 11.00
CA THR A 178 -14.34 15.74 10.35
C THR A 178 -14.29 15.38 8.88
N TYR A 179 -15.25 14.60 8.40
CA TYR A 179 -15.37 14.17 7.00
C TYR A 179 -16.85 13.83 6.72
N ASP A 180 -17.24 13.76 5.44
CA ASP A 180 -18.61 13.44 5.06
C ASP A 180 -18.79 11.94 4.79
N TYR A 181 -17.78 11.30 4.18
CA TYR A 181 -17.78 9.85 3.92
C TYR A 181 -16.35 9.30 3.87
N ASP A 182 -16.24 7.99 4.01
CA ASP A 182 -14.97 7.27 4.04
C ASP A 182 -15.01 6.03 3.12
N ARG A 183 -13.83 5.46 2.87
CA ARG A 183 -13.69 4.12 2.31
C ARG A 183 -12.53 3.38 2.97
N PHE A 184 -12.67 2.07 3.06
CA PHE A 184 -11.72 1.20 3.72
C PHE A 184 -11.09 0.28 2.68
N ILE A 185 -9.76 0.16 2.73
CA ILE A 185 -8.96 -0.63 1.81
C ILE A 185 -8.18 -1.65 2.64
N LYS A 186 -8.57 -2.92 2.54
CA LYS A 186 -7.84 -4.03 3.15
C LYS A 186 -6.70 -4.45 2.25
N ILE A 187 -5.47 -4.38 2.76
CA ILE A 187 -4.29 -4.89 2.06
C ILE A 187 -4.22 -6.40 2.24
N LEU A 188 -4.29 -7.13 1.13
CA LEU A 188 -4.40 -8.59 1.15
C LEU A 188 -3.04 -9.27 1.17
N ALA A 189 -2.17 -8.88 0.26
CA ALA A 189 -0.87 -9.51 0.09
C ALA A 189 0.01 -8.68 -0.87
N VAL A 190 1.17 -9.21 -1.21
CA VAL A 190 2.15 -8.59 -2.09
C VAL A 190 2.55 -9.58 -3.18
N ARG A 191 2.58 -9.14 -4.44
CA ARG A 191 3.12 -9.93 -5.54
C ARG A 191 4.54 -9.48 -5.88
N PHE A 192 5.41 -10.43 -6.19
CA PHE A 192 6.79 -10.16 -6.61
C PHE A 192 7.21 -11.15 -7.70
N GLU A 193 8.26 -10.80 -8.45
CA GLU A 193 8.83 -11.69 -9.45
C GLU A 193 9.92 -12.56 -8.84
N ALA A 194 9.70 -13.89 -8.79
CA ALA A 194 10.72 -14.81 -8.33
C ALA A 194 11.90 -14.88 -9.33
N PRO A 195 13.17 -15.06 -8.85
CA PRO A 195 13.55 -15.52 -7.50
C PRO A 195 13.86 -14.39 -6.49
N GLU A 196 13.64 -13.12 -6.81
CA GLU A 196 14.06 -12.01 -5.94
C GLU A 196 13.22 -11.92 -4.66
N THR A 197 13.91 -11.82 -3.52
CA THR A 197 13.34 -11.38 -2.24
C THR A 197 14.02 -10.08 -1.84
N ASN A 198 13.23 -9.07 -1.53
CA ASN A 198 13.72 -7.77 -1.10
C ASN A 198 13.40 -7.55 0.38
N ASP A 199 14.43 -7.38 1.23
CA ASP A 199 14.29 -6.97 2.63
C ASP A 199 14.62 -5.48 2.74
N CYS A 200 13.63 -4.64 2.52
CA CYS A 200 13.76 -3.19 2.57
C CYS A 200 13.61 -2.62 3.98
N PHE A 201 12.93 -3.34 4.89
CA PHE A 201 12.51 -2.78 6.18
C PHE A 201 13.68 -2.27 7.00
N LYS A 202 14.74 -3.06 7.14
CA LYS A 202 15.94 -2.63 7.86
C LYS A 202 16.57 -1.37 7.28
N LYS A 203 16.60 -1.26 5.95
CA LYS A 203 17.16 -0.08 5.27
C LYS A 203 16.30 1.18 5.49
N LEU A 204 14.98 1.01 5.57
CA LEU A 204 14.04 2.11 5.81
C LEU A 204 14.08 2.60 7.26
N MET A 205 14.32 1.69 8.18
CA MET A 205 14.33 2.02 9.61
C MET A 205 15.67 2.62 10.09
N GLY A 206 16.77 2.47 9.33
CA GLY A 206 18.09 3.11 9.58
C GLY A 206 18.80 2.49 10.74
#